data_0fde71d015777b1fca92c4f4f7b86950
#
_entry.id   0fde71d015777b1fca92c4f4f7b86950
#
_cell.length_a   1.000
_cell.length_b   1.000
_cell.length_c   1.000
_cell.angle_alpha   90.00
_cell.angle_beta   90.00
_cell.angle_gamma   90.00
#
_symmetry.space_group_name_H-M   'P 1'
#
loop_
_entity.id
_entity.type
_entity.pdbx_description
1 polymer ?
#
loop_
_entity_poly.entity_id
_entity_poly.type
_entity_poly.pdbx_seq_one_letter_code
_entity_poly.pdbx_strand_id
1 'polypeptide(L)'
;MPCNPNIGGSSKGHLVRELDALGGEMGKVIDQTFIQSKMLNSSKGPAVHSLRAQADKANYSKTMRQVLQNQENLDIRQMEVTEILAEDGKITGVQTYSGAIYRCKAVVLCTGTYLKARCIYGEIS
;
A
#
# COMPACT_ATOMS: atom_id res chain seq x y z
N MET A 1 -1.50 2.02 6.48
CA MET A 1 -2.86 2.60 6.63
C MET A 1 -2.77 3.86 7.50
N PRO A 2 -2.53 5.03 6.90
CA PRO A 2 -2.30 6.26 7.69
C PRO A 2 -3.60 6.85 8.28
N CYS A 3 -4.72 6.69 7.59
CA CYS A 3 -6.01 7.21 8.06
C CYS A 3 -6.86 6.10 8.67
N ASN A 4 -7.96 5.77 8.02
CA ASN A 4 -8.85 4.70 8.47
C ASN A 4 -8.31 3.33 8.05
N PRO A 5 -8.32 2.33 8.93
CA PRO A 5 -7.85 0.99 8.60
C PRO A 5 -8.92 0.22 7.79
N ASN A 6 -9.24 0.70 6.59
CA ASN A 6 -10.22 0.10 5.70
C ASN A 6 -9.57 -0.33 4.38
N ILE A 7 -9.97 -1.50 3.90
CA ILE A 7 -9.66 -2.00 2.57
C ILE A 7 -10.96 -2.07 1.76
N GLY A 8 -10.91 -1.59 0.52
CA GLY A 8 -12.08 -1.56 -0.35
C GLY A 8 -12.90 -0.27 -0.23
N GLY A 9 -14.19 -0.37 -0.48
CA GLY A 9 -15.11 0.75 -0.60
C GLY A 9 -15.39 1.10 -2.05
N SER A 10 -16.18 2.18 -2.29
CA SER A 10 -16.56 2.60 -3.64
C SER A 10 -15.33 2.82 -4.52
N SER A 11 -15.32 2.26 -5.70
CA SER A 11 -14.22 2.19 -6.67
C SER A 11 -12.98 1.41 -6.20
N LYS A 12 -12.62 1.47 -4.92
CA LYS A 12 -11.44 0.79 -4.37
C LYS A 12 -11.64 -0.71 -4.20
N GLY A 13 -12.85 -1.15 -3.81
CA GLY A 13 -13.16 -2.58 -3.67
C GLY A 13 -13.05 -3.34 -4.99
N HIS A 14 -13.39 -2.69 -6.10
CA HIS A 14 -13.23 -3.26 -7.44
C HIS A 14 -11.74 -3.48 -7.78
N LEU A 15 -10.91 -2.47 -7.53
CA LEU A 15 -9.45 -2.56 -7.74
C LEU A 15 -8.79 -3.64 -6.86
N VAL A 16 -9.24 -3.79 -5.61
CA VAL A 16 -8.74 -4.86 -4.73
C VAL A 16 -9.06 -6.24 -5.29
N ARG A 17 -10.26 -6.44 -5.85
CA ARG A 17 -10.64 -7.70 -6.51
C ARG A 17 -9.83 -7.98 -7.77
N GLU A 18 -9.58 -6.98 -8.58
CA GLU A 18 -8.73 -7.11 -9.76
C GLU A 18 -7.29 -7.48 -9.36
N LEU A 19 -6.76 -6.82 -8.33
CA LEU A 19 -5.46 -7.13 -7.78
C LEU A 19 -5.39 -8.57 -7.22
N ASP A 20 -6.44 -9.01 -6.52
CA ASP A 20 -6.55 -10.37 -5.98
C ASP A 20 -6.57 -11.42 -7.12
N ALA A 21 -7.32 -11.16 -8.19
CA ALA A 21 -7.35 -12.01 -9.37
C ALA A 21 -5.97 -12.16 -10.06
N LEU A 22 -5.10 -11.18 -9.91
CA LEU A 22 -3.71 -11.20 -10.39
C LEU A 22 -2.73 -11.84 -9.38
N GLY A 23 -3.23 -12.38 -8.26
CA GLY A 23 -2.42 -13.00 -7.22
C GLY A 23 -1.89 -12.06 -6.16
N GLY A 24 -2.45 -10.84 -6.04
CA GLY A 24 -2.04 -9.86 -5.03
C GLY A 24 -2.40 -10.29 -3.60
N GLU A 25 -1.64 -9.82 -2.63
CA GLU A 25 -1.77 -10.24 -1.22
C GLU A 25 -2.76 -9.39 -0.41
N MET A 26 -3.20 -8.24 -0.90
CA MET A 26 -4.06 -7.33 -0.14
C MET A 26 -5.39 -7.96 0.26
N GLY A 27 -6.05 -8.68 -0.66
CA GLY A 27 -7.30 -9.40 -0.41
C GLY A 27 -7.13 -10.51 0.62
N LYS A 28 -6.10 -11.34 0.45
CA LYS A 28 -5.80 -12.46 1.34
C LYS A 28 -5.49 -12.01 2.78
N VAL A 29 -4.71 -10.94 2.92
CA VAL A 29 -4.33 -10.43 4.24
C VAL A 29 -5.51 -9.74 4.93
N ILE A 30 -6.37 -9.01 4.20
CA ILE A 30 -7.57 -8.43 4.81
C ILE A 30 -8.55 -9.50 5.28
N ASP A 31 -8.71 -10.59 4.54
CA ASP A 31 -9.59 -11.71 4.93
C ASP A 31 -9.15 -12.38 6.23
N GLN A 32 -7.87 -12.32 6.58
CA GLN A 32 -7.33 -12.84 7.84
C GLN A 32 -7.41 -11.84 9.00
N THR A 33 -7.59 -10.56 8.71
CA THR A 33 -7.36 -9.49 9.70
C THR A 33 -8.51 -8.48 9.79
N PHE A 34 -9.61 -8.71 9.09
CA PHE A 34 -10.76 -7.82 9.19
C PHE A 34 -11.51 -7.97 10.52
N ILE A 35 -12.01 -6.85 11.03
CA ILE A 35 -12.89 -6.79 12.20
C ILE A 35 -14.36 -6.78 11.73
N GLN A 36 -14.62 -6.07 10.64
CA GLN A 36 -15.95 -5.93 10.07
C GLN A 36 -15.86 -5.87 8.54
N SER A 37 -16.80 -6.54 7.90
CA SER A 37 -16.99 -6.47 6.45
C SER A 37 -18.41 -6.01 6.13
N LYS A 38 -18.55 -5.03 5.23
CA LYS A 38 -19.84 -4.43 4.88
C LYS A 38 -19.91 -4.15 3.38
N MET A 39 -21.05 -4.52 2.78
CA MET A 39 -21.38 -4.09 1.43
C MET A 39 -21.91 -2.65 1.47
N LEU A 40 -21.26 -1.77 0.74
CA LEU A 40 -21.69 -0.38 0.54
C LEU A 40 -22.61 -0.28 -0.68
N ASN A 41 -23.49 0.73 -0.65
CA ASN A 41 -24.42 1.04 -1.74
C ASN A 41 -25.39 -0.10 -2.08
N SER A 42 -25.73 -0.97 -1.14
CA SER A 42 -26.65 -2.10 -1.34
C SER A 42 -28.06 -1.66 -1.78
N SER A 43 -28.46 -0.42 -1.49
CA SER A 43 -29.72 0.18 -1.94
C SER A 43 -29.66 0.75 -3.36
N LYS A 44 -28.51 0.73 -4.01
CA LYS A 44 -28.28 1.26 -5.36
C LYS A 44 -28.09 0.10 -6.36
N GLY A 45 -27.94 0.43 -7.63
CA GLY A 45 -27.73 -0.60 -8.68
C GLY A 45 -26.45 -1.42 -8.45
N PRO A 46 -26.40 -2.67 -8.96
CA PRO A 46 -25.30 -3.61 -8.73
C PRO A 46 -23.92 -3.09 -9.13
N ALA A 47 -23.84 -2.21 -10.11
CA ALA A 47 -22.58 -1.63 -10.59
C ALA A 47 -21.83 -0.81 -9.55
N VAL A 48 -22.51 -0.31 -8.50
CA VAL A 48 -21.92 0.48 -7.43
C VAL A 48 -21.82 -0.28 -6.11
N HIS A 49 -22.22 -1.55 -6.06
CA HIS A 49 -22.02 -2.42 -4.91
C HIS A 49 -20.53 -2.57 -4.65
N SER A 50 -20.09 -2.27 -3.47
CA SER A 50 -18.67 -2.28 -3.15
C SER A 50 -18.42 -2.80 -1.73
N LEU A 51 -17.63 -3.86 -1.63
CA LEU A 51 -17.22 -4.40 -0.35
C LEU A 51 -16.18 -3.49 0.31
N ARG A 52 -16.38 -3.22 1.60
CA ARG A 52 -15.41 -2.55 2.47
C ARG A 52 -15.19 -3.38 3.71
N ALA A 53 -13.94 -3.72 3.97
CA ALA A 53 -13.51 -4.39 5.18
C ALA A 53 -12.74 -3.42 6.08
N GLN A 54 -13.11 -3.37 7.36
CA GLN A 54 -12.36 -2.67 8.39
C GLN A 54 -11.33 -3.63 8.96
N ALA A 55 -10.06 -3.25 8.94
CA ALA A 55 -8.96 -4.06 9.43
C ALA A 55 -8.64 -3.78 10.90
N ASP A 56 -8.20 -4.81 11.61
CA ASP A 56 -7.28 -4.61 12.73
C ASP A 56 -5.95 -4.11 12.16
N LYS A 57 -5.67 -2.82 12.38
CA LYS A 57 -4.51 -2.14 11.78
C LYS A 57 -3.18 -2.79 12.16
N ALA A 58 -3.03 -3.16 13.43
CA ALA A 58 -1.80 -3.77 13.94
C ALA A 58 -1.60 -5.18 13.37
N ASN A 59 -2.67 -5.97 13.39
CA ASN A 59 -2.66 -7.33 12.87
C ASN A 59 -2.46 -7.37 11.35
N TYR A 60 -3.13 -6.50 10.60
CA TYR A 60 -2.92 -6.37 9.15
C TYR A 60 -1.46 -6.06 8.82
N SER A 61 -0.87 -5.07 9.50
CA SER A 61 0.52 -4.68 9.28
C SER A 61 1.50 -5.80 9.63
N LYS A 62 1.25 -6.51 10.74
CA LYS A 62 2.05 -7.67 11.16
C LYS A 62 1.97 -8.80 10.14
N THR A 63 0.76 -9.18 9.74
CA THR A 63 0.52 -10.28 8.80
C THR A 63 1.12 -9.99 7.43
N MET A 64 0.89 -8.79 6.88
CA MET A 64 1.49 -8.38 5.61
C MET A 64 3.02 -8.41 5.67
N ARG A 65 3.62 -7.94 6.77
CA ARG A 65 5.07 -8.01 6.96
C ARG A 65 5.59 -9.44 6.96
N GLN A 66 4.89 -10.36 7.63
CA GLN A 66 5.26 -11.78 7.64
C GLN A 66 5.20 -12.39 6.24
N VAL A 67 4.15 -12.10 5.46
CA VAL A 67 4.04 -12.54 4.06
C VAL A 67 5.24 -12.07 3.24
N LEU A 68 5.55 -10.77 3.34
CA LEU A 68 6.65 -10.18 2.58
C LEU A 68 8.03 -10.70 3.04
N GLN A 69 8.24 -10.91 4.34
CA GLN A 69 9.51 -11.45 4.87
C GLN A 69 9.77 -12.90 4.45
N ASN A 70 8.71 -13.66 4.19
CA ASN A 70 8.81 -15.04 3.72
C ASN A 70 8.91 -15.16 2.19
N GLN A 71 8.80 -14.03 1.47
CA GLN A 71 8.90 -14.03 0.02
C GLN A 71 10.35 -14.18 -0.42
N GLU A 72 10.63 -15.19 -1.24
CA GLU A 72 11.93 -15.38 -1.84
C GLU A 72 12.33 -14.20 -2.75
N ASN A 73 13.61 -13.89 -2.78
CA ASN A 73 14.21 -12.81 -3.58
C ASN A 73 13.62 -11.42 -3.28
N LEU A 74 13.13 -11.20 -2.06
CA LEU A 74 12.61 -9.92 -1.60
C LEU A 74 13.35 -9.45 -0.35
N ASP A 75 14.05 -8.34 -0.43
CA ASP A 75 14.67 -7.64 0.70
C ASP A 75 13.84 -6.45 1.14
N ILE A 76 13.48 -6.40 2.42
CA ILE A 76 12.78 -5.27 3.02
C ILE A 76 13.79 -4.44 3.80
N ARG A 77 13.90 -3.16 3.45
CA ARG A 77 14.79 -2.21 4.13
C ARG A 77 13.98 -1.00 4.61
N GLN A 78 14.15 -0.66 5.88
CA GLN A 78 13.55 0.55 6.45
C GLN A 78 14.54 1.70 6.32
N MET A 79 14.33 2.57 5.34
CA MET A 79 15.16 3.75 5.12
C MET A 79 14.43 4.79 4.29
N GLU A 80 14.86 6.02 4.39
CA GLU A 80 14.34 7.13 3.61
C GLU A 80 15.12 7.25 2.30
N VAL A 81 14.41 7.17 1.18
CA VAL A 81 14.96 7.39 -0.16
C VAL A 81 14.83 8.88 -0.48
N THR A 82 15.94 9.51 -0.81
CA THR A 82 16.02 10.95 -1.09
C THR A 82 16.13 11.26 -2.56
N GLU A 83 16.69 10.34 -3.36
CA GLU A 83 16.96 10.59 -4.77
C GLU A 83 16.81 9.32 -5.63
N ILE A 84 16.32 9.51 -6.85
CA ILE A 84 16.32 8.47 -7.89
C ILE A 84 17.45 8.80 -8.85
N LEU A 85 18.39 7.88 -9.00
CA LEU A 85 19.56 8.05 -9.85
C LEU A 85 19.24 7.58 -11.27
N ALA A 86 19.56 8.43 -12.25
CA ALA A 86 19.39 8.12 -13.67
C ALA A 86 20.57 8.66 -14.47
N GLU A 87 21.01 7.89 -15.46
CA GLU A 87 22.05 8.26 -16.43
C GLU A 87 21.51 7.98 -17.84
N ASP A 88 21.69 8.90 -18.75
CA ASP A 88 21.21 8.79 -20.14
C ASP A 88 19.75 8.37 -20.27
N GLY A 89 18.88 8.88 -19.38
CA GLY A 89 17.45 8.57 -19.36
C GLY A 89 17.10 7.15 -18.84
N LYS A 90 18.07 6.43 -18.28
CA LYS A 90 17.87 5.09 -17.68
C LYS A 90 18.07 5.14 -16.18
N ILE A 91 17.21 4.46 -15.42
CA ILE A 91 17.36 4.31 -13.98
C ILE A 91 18.61 3.48 -13.69
N THR A 92 19.44 3.97 -12.76
CA THR A 92 20.66 3.28 -12.30
C THR A 92 20.56 2.88 -10.82
N GLY A 93 19.72 3.55 -10.05
CA GLY A 93 19.55 3.23 -8.63
C GLY A 93 18.72 4.24 -7.86
N VAL A 94 18.76 4.10 -6.55
CA VAL A 94 18.21 5.06 -5.59
C VAL A 94 19.24 5.37 -4.52
N GLN A 95 19.23 6.59 -4.02
CA GLN A 95 20.07 7.02 -2.90
C GLN A 95 19.21 7.25 -1.67
N THR A 96 19.73 6.85 -0.52
CA THR A 96 19.08 7.04 0.77
C THR A 96 19.63 8.25 1.51
N TYR A 97 18.90 8.71 2.53
CA TYR A 97 19.34 9.82 3.40
C TYR A 97 20.72 9.58 4.03
N SER A 98 21.05 8.33 4.34
CA SER A 98 22.38 7.96 4.87
C SER A 98 23.50 7.95 3.82
N GLY A 99 23.19 8.24 2.55
CA GLY A 99 24.15 8.21 1.45
C GLY A 99 24.35 6.83 0.82
N ALA A 100 23.68 5.79 1.29
CA ALA A 100 23.77 4.47 0.68
C ALA A 100 23.09 4.45 -0.69
N ILE A 101 23.70 3.78 -1.67
CA ILE A 101 23.19 3.65 -3.04
C ILE A 101 22.78 2.20 -3.28
N TYR A 102 21.53 2.03 -3.69
CA TYR A 102 21.00 0.75 -4.14
C TYR A 102 20.84 0.75 -5.66
N ARG A 103 21.65 -0.04 -6.34
CA ARG A 103 21.61 -0.15 -7.80
C ARG A 103 20.41 -1.00 -8.23
N CYS A 104 19.65 -0.51 -9.22
CA CYS A 104 18.51 -1.22 -9.78
C CYS A 104 18.28 -0.85 -11.23
N LYS A 105 17.51 -1.69 -11.93
CA LYS A 105 17.12 -1.46 -13.34
C LYS A 105 15.80 -0.73 -13.47
N ALA A 106 14.98 -0.74 -12.41
CA ALA A 106 13.67 -0.10 -12.37
C ALA A 106 13.33 0.33 -10.94
N VAL A 107 12.53 1.37 -10.81
CA VAL A 107 11.98 1.86 -9.54
C VAL A 107 10.47 1.98 -9.65
N VAL A 108 9.76 1.46 -8.67
CA VAL A 108 8.30 1.61 -8.54
C VAL A 108 8.03 2.50 -7.33
N LEU A 109 7.36 3.64 -7.57
CA LEU A 109 6.98 4.57 -6.51
C LEU A 109 5.61 4.23 -5.95
N CYS A 110 5.57 3.85 -4.67
CA CYS A 110 4.35 3.52 -3.94
C CYS A 110 4.19 4.41 -2.70
N THR A 111 4.39 5.71 -2.85
CA THR A 111 4.49 6.69 -1.78
C THR A 111 3.16 6.98 -1.06
N GLY A 112 2.05 6.55 -1.63
CA GLY A 112 0.72 6.81 -1.08
C GLY A 112 0.47 8.31 -0.93
N THR A 113 0.18 8.75 0.28
CA THR A 113 -0.09 10.16 0.62
C THR A 113 1.12 10.90 1.20
N TYR A 114 2.30 10.30 1.20
CA TYR A 114 3.47 10.85 1.92
C TYR A 114 4.39 11.74 1.09
N LEU A 115 4.32 11.67 -0.25
CA LEU A 115 5.19 12.47 -1.09
C LEU A 115 4.84 13.97 -0.97
N LYS A 116 5.76 14.77 -0.43
CA LYS A 116 5.54 16.19 -0.07
C LYS A 116 4.25 16.41 0.70
N ALA A 117 3.91 15.49 1.60
CA ALA A 117 2.70 15.55 2.38
C ALA A 117 2.78 16.68 3.42
N ARG A 118 1.62 17.29 3.68
CA ARG A 118 1.43 18.25 4.76
C ARG A 118 0.46 17.67 5.77
N CYS A 119 0.92 17.46 6.99
CA CYS A 119 0.05 17.03 8.09
C CYS A 119 -0.55 18.27 8.76
N ILE A 120 -1.86 18.28 8.95
CA ILE A 120 -2.59 19.39 9.58
C ILE A 120 -3.27 18.85 10.84
N TYR A 121 -2.93 19.41 11.99
CA TYR A 121 -3.53 19.09 13.28
C TYR A 121 -4.11 20.35 13.90
N GLY A 122 -5.40 20.59 13.70
CA GLY A 122 -6.03 21.85 14.12
C GLY A 122 -5.41 23.04 13.40
N GLU A 123 -4.81 23.96 14.13
CA GLU A 123 -4.15 25.16 13.60
C GLU A 123 -2.67 24.94 13.24
N ILE A 124 -2.11 23.75 13.53
CA ILE A 124 -0.71 23.42 13.30
C ILE A 124 -0.56 22.66 11.96
N SER A 125 0.45 23.04 11.19
CA SER A 125 0.73 22.41 9.90
C SER A 125 2.23 22.18 9.70
#